data_4c190991b23ebb8262afa4f6246fefc8
#
_entry.id   4c190991b23ebb8262afa4f6246fefc8
#
_cell.length_a   1.000
_cell.length_b   1.000
_cell.length_c   1.000
_cell.angle_alpha   90.00
_cell.angle_beta   90.00
_cell.angle_gamma   90.00
#
_symmetry.space_group_name_H-M   'P 1'
#
loop_
_entity.id
_entity.type
_entity.pdbx_description
1 polymer ?
#
loop_
_entity_poly.entity_id
_entity_poly.type
_entity_poly.pdbx_seq_one_letter_code
_entity_poly.pdbx_strand_id
1 'polypeptide(L)'
;MQFVKESFIRASPERVFAFHEQPEALRLLMPPWESSRIVAQANISEPGSRTIIEAKILGIRVRWIAEHTVYDPPQMFEDIQVAGPFRSWRHRHYIAERPNGAMLRDEIDYQPPLGFPGRLLAPLLIEPRLRRLFQFRHRVTREWCEGKQ
;
A
#
# COMPACT_ATOMS: atom_id res chain seq x y z
N MET A 1 -10.41 11.81 4.05
CA MET A 1 -9.80 12.16 2.75
C MET A 1 -9.57 10.87 1.98
N GLN A 2 -9.52 10.93 0.68
CA GLN A 2 -9.29 9.76 -0.16
C GLN A 2 -8.14 10.03 -1.15
N PHE A 3 -7.27 9.03 -1.30
CA PHE A 3 -6.25 8.99 -2.35
C PHE A 3 -6.47 7.74 -3.20
N VAL A 4 -6.36 7.88 -4.52
CA VAL A 4 -6.53 6.79 -5.47
C VAL A 4 -5.38 6.79 -6.46
N LYS A 5 -4.84 5.60 -6.73
CA LYS A 5 -3.87 5.36 -7.81
C LYS A 5 -4.29 4.15 -8.61
N GLU A 6 -4.32 4.31 -9.93
CA GLU A 6 -4.60 3.22 -10.87
C GLU A 6 -3.44 3.01 -11.83
N SER A 7 -3.22 1.78 -12.23
CA SER A 7 -2.27 1.43 -13.29
C SER A 7 -2.69 0.16 -14.01
N PHE A 8 -2.64 0.19 -15.33
CA PHE A 8 -2.79 -1.01 -16.14
C PHE A 8 -1.49 -1.82 -16.13
N ILE A 9 -1.61 -3.15 -15.96
CA ILE A 9 -0.51 -4.10 -15.93
C ILE A 9 -0.81 -5.19 -16.96
N ARG A 10 0.14 -5.49 -17.83
CA ARG A 10 0.03 -6.55 -18.85
C ARG A 10 0.30 -7.93 -18.25
N ALA A 11 -0.49 -8.28 -17.27
CA ALA A 11 -0.47 -9.58 -16.60
C ALA A 11 -1.88 -9.92 -16.12
N SER A 12 -2.15 -11.21 -15.91
CA SER A 12 -3.46 -11.62 -15.39
C SER A 12 -3.70 -11.11 -13.96
N PRO A 13 -4.95 -10.96 -13.52
CA PRO A 13 -5.28 -10.61 -12.14
C PRO A 13 -4.59 -11.53 -11.12
N GLU A 14 -4.54 -12.84 -11.38
CA GLU A 14 -3.91 -13.84 -10.52
C GLU A 14 -2.42 -13.57 -10.34
N ARG A 15 -1.73 -13.19 -11.42
CA ARG A 15 -0.30 -12.87 -11.37
C ARG A 15 -0.03 -11.58 -10.59
N VAL A 16 -0.86 -10.55 -10.78
CA VAL A 16 -0.76 -9.30 -10.02
C VAL A 16 -1.04 -9.55 -8.54
N PHE A 17 -2.05 -10.36 -8.22
CA PHE A 17 -2.37 -10.72 -6.85
C PHE A 17 -1.24 -11.54 -6.21
N ALA A 18 -0.74 -12.58 -6.91
CA ALA A 18 0.36 -13.43 -6.44
C ALA A 18 1.65 -12.66 -6.15
N PHE A 19 1.91 -11.53 -6.84
CA PHE A 19 3.02 -10.66 -6.48
C PHE A 19 2.90 -10.16 -5.04
N HIS A 20 1.70 -9.72 -4.63
CA HIS A 20 1.48 -9.18 -3.28
C HIS A 20 1.51 -10.26 -2.19
N GLU A 21 1.32 -11.53 -2.56
CA GLU A 21 1.46 -12.67 -1.64
C GLU A 21 2.92 -13.10 -1.42
N GLN A 22 3.85 -12.62 -2.26
CA GLN A 22 5.27 -12.99 -2.11
C GLN A 22 5.84 -12.45 -0.79
N PRO A 23 6.64 -13.24 -0.05
CA PRO A 23 7.27 -12.80 1.19
C PRO A 23 8.11 -11.52 1.01
N GLU A 24 8.70 -11.34 -0.16
CA GLU A 24 9.55 -10.20 -0.48
C GLU A 24 8.78 -8.97 -0.98
N ALA A 25 7.49 -9.11 -1.29
CA ALA A 25 6.71 -8.05 -1.94
C ALA A 25 6.74 -6.73 -1.16
N LEU A 26 6.48 -6.78 0.14
CA LEU A 26 6.50 -5.59 0.97
C LEU A 26 7.86 -4.88 0.93
N ARG A 27 8.97 -5.65 1.02
CA ARG A 27 10.32 -5.10 0.94
C ARG A 27 10.61 -4.46 -0.42
N LEU A 28 10.16 -5.08 -1.51
CA LEU A 28 10.29 -4.53 -2.86
C LEU A 28 9.48 -3.24 -3.04
N LEU A 29 8.33 -3.15 -2.38
CA LEU A 29 7.43 -2.00 -2.42
C LEU A 29 7.83 -0.86 -1.47
N MET A 30 8.89 -1.03 -0.69
CA MET A 30 9.47 0.05 0.14
C MET A 30 10.48 0.84 -0.68
N PRO A 31 10.22 2.15 -0.94
CA PRO A 31 11.14 2.92 -1.77
C PRO A 31 12.47 3.18 -1.05
N PRO A 32 13.58 3.27 -1.80
CA PRO A 32 14.91 3.42 -1.22
C PRO A 32 15.14 4.77 -0.52
N TRP A 33 14.29 5.77 -0.77
CA TRP A 33 14.35 7.08 -0.09
C TRP A 33 13.55 7.13 1.22
N GLU A 34 12.79 6.07 1.55
CA GLU A 34 12.10 5.95 2.82
C GLU A 34 13.01 5.28 3.85
N SER A 35 13.23 5.98 4.97
CA SER A 35 13.95 5.40 6.09
C SER A 35 13.02 4.54 6.93
N SER A 36 12.72 3.35 6.43
CA SER A 36 11.79 2.41 7.07
C SER A 36 12.36 1.00 7.10
N ARG A 37 11.93 0.20 8.09
CA ARG A 37 12.27 -1.20 8.21
C ARG A 37 11.05 -2.02 8.60
N ILE A 38 10.99 -3.25 8.10
CA ILE A 38 9.98 -4.23 8.51
C ILE A 38 10.45 -4.87 9.82
N VAL A 39 9.64 -4.75 10.87
CA VAL A 39 9.89 -5.39 12.18
C VAL A 39 9.24 -6.76 12.22
N ALA A 40 8.00 -6.86 11.73
CA ALA A 40 7.27 -8.10 11.58
C ALA A 40 6.40 -8.00 10.34
N GLN A 41 6.35 -9.07 9.57
CA GLN A 41 5.52 -9.16 8.37
C GLN A 41 4.55 -10.32 8.50
N ALA A 42 3.28 -10.03 8.34
CA ALA A 42 2.22 -11.01 8.23
C ALA A 42 1.94 -11.36 6.77
N ASN A 43 1.29 -12.49 6.56
CA ASN A 43 0.78 -12.87 5.26
C ASN A 43 -0.57 -12.17 5.01
N ILE A 44 -0.76 -11.59 3.82
CA ILE A 44 -2.03 -10.96 3.44
C ILE A 44 -3.20 -11.94 3.41
N SER A 45 -2.94 -13.24 3.24
CA SER A 45 -3.94 -14.31 3.22
C SER A 45 -4.56 -14.62 4.59
N GLU A 46 -4.09 -13.97 5.66
CA GLU A 46 -4.53 -14.24 7.03
C GLU A 46 -5.21 -13.00 7.61
N PRO A 47 -6.54 -12.81 7.44
CA PRO A 47 -7.27 -11.74 8.10
C PRO A 47 -7.07 -11.75 9.61
N GLY A 48 -6.82 -10.55 10.18
CA GLY A 48 -6.44 -10.38 11.59
C GLY A 48 -4.93 -10.43 11.85
N SER A 49 -4.13 -10.84 10.87
CA SER A 49 -2.66 -10.80 10.97
C SER A 49 -2.12 -9.39 10.83
N ARG A 50 -0.96 -9.12 11.45
CA ARG A 50 -0.40 -7.77 11.54
C ARG A 50 1.00 -7.67 10.97
N THR A 51 1.22 -6.63 10.19
CA THR A 51 2.53 -6.19 9.73
C THR A 51 2.97 -4.98 10.53
N ILE A 52 4.21 -4.97 11.00
CA ILE A 52 4.78 -3.89 11.80
C ILE A 52 5.95 -3.28 11.04
N ILE A 53 5.85 -2.00 10.76
CA ILE A 53 6.89 -1.21 10.09
C ILE A 53 7.32 -0.07 11.02
N GLU A 54 8.62 0.13 11.15
CA GLU A 54 9.18 1.34 11.76
C GLU A 54 9.67 2.25 10.64
N ALA A 55 9.23 3.50 10.68
CA ALA A 55 9.60 4.52 9.72
C ALA A 55 10.09 5.78 10.44
N LYS A 56 10.88 6.60 9.75
CA LYS A 56 11.30 7.90 10.24
C LYS A 56 10.56 8.98 9.46
N ILE A 57 9.65 9.67 10.11
CA ILE A 57 8.84 10.75 9.53
C ILE A 57 9.27 12.07 10.16
N LEU A 58 9.80 13.01 9.36
CA LEU A 58 10.32 14.29 9.84
C LEU A 58 11.30 14.15 11.03
N GLY A 59 12.17 13.12 10.97
CA GLY A 59 13.16 12.86 12.02
C GLY A 59 12.62 12.07 13.23
N ILE A 60 11.32 11.87 13.35
CA ILE A 60 10.68 11.15 14.45
C ILE A 60 10.48 9.69 14.05
N ARG A 61 10.85 8.77 14.94
CA ARG A 61 10.55 7.34 14.75
C ARG A 61 9.08 7.08 15.01
N VAL A 62 8.41 6.49 14.03
CA VAL A 62 7.00 6.13 14.10
C VAL A 62 6.88 4.63 13.83
N ARG A 63 6.11 3.94 14.67
CA ARG A 63 5.73 2.55 14.44
C ARG A 63 4.36 2.53 13.79
N TRP A 64 4.29 1.86 12.64
CA TRP A 64 3.06 1.61 11.91
C TRP A 64 2.66 0.16 12.07
N ILE A 65 1.47 -0.09 12.60
CA ILE A 65 0.90 -1.43 12.71
C ILE A 65 -0.30 -1.49 11.78
N ALA A 66 -0.18 -2.29 10.72
CA ALA A 66 -1.24 -2.57 9.77
C ALA A 66 -1.82 -3.97 10.04
N GLU A 67 -3.14 -4.08 10.05
CA GLU A 67 -3.86 -5.34 10.18
C GLU A 67 -4.55 -5.65 8.86
N HIS A 68 -4.34 -6.86 8.32
CA HIS A 68 -5.06 -7.34 7.15
C HIS A 68 -6.48 -7.70 7.55
N THR A 69 -7.47 -7.15 6.84
CA THR A 69 -8.89 -7.28 7.21
C THR A 69 -9.70 -8.02 6.17
N VAL A 70 -9.33 -7.95 4.91
CA VAL A 70 -10.01 -8.62 3.80
C VAL A 70 -9.00 -9.33 2.91
N TYR A 71 -9.34 -10.54 2.50
CA TYR A 71 -8.59 -11.34 1.54
C TYR A 71 -9.57 -12.03 0.59
N ASP A 72 -9.67 -11.55 -0.64
CA ASP A 72 -10.58 -12.02 -1.70
C ASP A 72 -9.81 -12.17 -3.04
N PRO A 73 -8.99 -13.22 -3.18
CA PRO A 73 -8.19 -13.45 -4.36
C PRO A 73 -9.04 -13.84 -5.58
N PRO A 74 -8.69 -13.39 -6.80
CA PRO A 74 -7.59 -12.48 -7.10
C PRO A 74 -8.01 -11.00 -7.17
N GLN A 75 -9.13 -10.62 -6.55
CA GLN A 75 -9.84 -9.37 -6.79
C GLN A 75 -9.47 -8.26 -5.81
N MET A 76 -9.27 -8.61 -4.52
CA MET A 76 -9.12 -7.58 -3.50
C MET A 76 -8.44 -8.09 -2.23
N PHE A 77 -7.65 -7.22 -1.60
CA PHE A 77 -7.23 -7.35 -0.21
C PHE A 77 -7.19 -5.96 0.45
N GLU A 78 -7.32 -5.94 1.76
CA GLU A 78 -7.42 -4.71 2.53
C GLU A 78 -6.56 -4.78 3.78
N ASP A 79 -5.96 -3.66 4.14
CA ASP A 79 -5.35 -3.42 5.44
C ASP A 79 -5.83 -2.12 6.07
N ILE A 80 -5.85 -2.10 7.41
CA ILE A 80 -6.14 -0.93 8.20
C ILE A 80 -4.99 -0.62 9.15
N GLN A 81 -4.79 0.65 9.46
CA GLN A 81 -3.88 1.05 10.53
C GLN A 81 -4.53 0.79 11.89
N VAL A 82 -3.91 -0.05 12.70
CA VAL A 82 -4.28 -0.26 14.12
C VAL A 82 -3.58 0.76 15.00
N ALA A 83 -2.31 1.05 14.69
CA ALA A 83 -1.54 2.11 15.33
C ALA A 83 -0.61 2.75 14.31
N GLY A 84 -0.40 4.05 14.39
CA GLY A 84 0.44 4.77 13.43
C GLY A 84 0.21 6.28 13.42
N PRO A 85 0.75 6.98 12.43
CA PRO A 85 0.77 8.42 12.40
C PRO A 85 -0.56 9.08 12.00
N PHE A 86 -1.47 8.32 11.39
CA PHE A 86 -2.79 8.83 10.99
C PHE A 86 -3.82 8.63 12.10
N ARG A 87 -4.85 9.44 12.10
CA ARG A 87 -6.02 9.23 12.96
C ARG A 87 -6.82 8.01 12.54
N SER A 88 -6.93 7.79 11.22
CA SER A 88 -7.43 6.56 10.61
C SER A 88 -6.77 6.36 9.25
N TRP A 89 -6.65 5.11 8.87
CA TRP A 89 -6.13 4.70 7.58
C TRP A 89 -6.72 3.36 7.19
N ARG A 90 -7.28 3.28 5.98
CA ARG A 90 -7.77 2.06 5.35
C ARG A 90 -7.25 2.02 3.93
N HIS A 91 -6.62 0.94 3.57
CA HIS A 91 -6.03 0.74 2.27
C HIS A 91 -6.61 -0.50 1.61
N ARG A 92 -7.23 -0.31 0.45
CA ARG A 92 -7.80 -1.36 -0.38
C ARG A 92 -7.02 -1.47 -1.66
N HIS A 93 -6.67 -2.70 -1.98
CA HIS A 93 -6.04 -3.07 -3.25
C HIS A 93 -7.07 -3.79 -4.09
N TYR A 94 -7.50 -3.20 -5.17
CA TYR A 94 -8.40 -3.81 -6.14
C TYR A 94 -7.63 -4.23 -7.38
N ILE A 95 -7.91 -5.43 -7.89
CA ILE A 95 -7.35 -5.98 -9.11
C ILE A 95 -8.50 -6.42 -9.98
N ALA A 96 -8.75 -5.68 -11.05
CA ALA A 96 -9.85 -5.93 -11.97
C ALA A 96 -9.32 -6.41 -13.31
N GLU A 97 -9.91 -7.47 -13.85
CA GLU A 97 -9.62 -7.97 -15.19
C GLU A 97 -9.91 -6.90 -16.24
N ARG A 98 -9.04 -6.81 -17.24
CA ARG A 98 -9.17 -5.94 -18.41
C ARG A 98 -8.68 -6.67 -19.64
N PRO A 99 -9.09 -6.28 -20.85
CA PRO A 99 -8.53 -6.83 -22.09
C PRO A 99 -7.00 -6.74 -22.08
N ASN A 100 -6.33 -7.88 -22.23
CA ASN A 100 -4.86 -8.03 -22.27
C ASN A 100 -4.14 -7.71 -20.95
N GLY A 101 -4.83 -7.76 -19.79
CA GLY A 101 -4.18 -7.50 -18.52
C GLY A 101 -5.12 -7.28 -17.35
N ALA A 102 -4.64 -6.54 -16.37
CA ALA A 102 -5.39 -6.17 -15.19
C ALA A 102 -5.22 -4.68 -14.86
N MET A 103 -6.23 -4.10 -14.21
CA MET A 103 -6.15 -2.79 -13.59
C MET A 103 -5.89 -2.97 -12.10
N LEU A 104 -4.72 -2.55 -11.67
CA LEU A 104 -4.41 -2.40 -10.25
C LEU A 104 -4.88 -1.02 -9.79
N ARG A 105 -5.72 -0.99 -8.74
CA ARG A 105 -6.22 0.23 -8.11
C ARG A 105 -5.96 0.16 -6.61
N ASP A 106 -5.14 1.07 -6.13
CA ASP A 106 -4.98 1.34 -4.71
C ASP A 106 -5.90 2.49 -4.30
N GLU A 107 -6.70 2.26 -3.28
CA GLU A 107 -7.63 3.22 -2.72
C GLU A 107 -7.38 3.36 -1.22
N ILE A 108 -7.08 4.58 -0.80
CA ILE A 108 -6.72 4.89 0.57
C ILE A 108 -7.70 5.91 1.13
N ASP A 109 -8.47 5.50 2.13
CA ASP A 109 -9.26 6.40 2.95
C ASP A 109 -8.48 6.72 4.22
N TYR A 110 -8.22 8.02 4.47
CA TYR A 110 -7.40 8.42 5.61
C TYR A 110 -7.88 9.70 6.27
N GLN A 111 -7.59 9.80 7.55
CA GLN A 111 -7.71 11.02 8.32
C GLN A 111 -6.31 11.42 8.83
N PRO A 112 -5.81 12.60 8.45
CA PRO A 112 -4.51 13.06 8.94
C PRO A 112 -4.52 13.32 10.44
N PRO A 113 -3.36 13.32 11.09
CA PRO A 113 -3.25 13.75 12.49
C PRO A 113 -3.61 15.24 12.64
N LEU A 114 -3.75 15.69 13.88
CA LEU A 114 -4.00 17.11 14.23
C LEU A 114 -5.36 17.67 13.76
N GLY A 115 -6.33 16.81 13.41
CA GLY A 115 -7.70 17.25 13.12
C GLY A 115 -7.79 18.26 11.97
N PHE A 116 -8.43 19.42 12.21
CA PHE A 116 -8.65 20.45 11.16
C PHE A 116 -7.36 21.03 10.57
N PRO A 117 -6.33 21.44 11.34
CA PRO A 117 -5.06 21.89 10.78
C PRO A 117 -4.40 20.83 9.91
N GLY A 118 -4.42 19.57 10.34
CA GLY A 118 -3.88 18.46 9.56
C GLY A 118 -4.60 18.27 8.22
N ARG A 119 -5.91 18.46 8.18
CA ARG A 119 -6.71 18.38 6.94
C ARG A 119 -6.37 19.49 5.95
N LEU A 120 -6.10 20.71 6.44
CA LEU A 120 -5.69 21.83 5.58
C LEU A 120 -4.29 21.60 4.97
N LEU A 121 -3.37 21.00 5.72
CA LEU A 121 -2.00 20.77 5.28
C LEU A 121 -1.83 19.48 4.46
N ALA A 122 -2.78 18.54 4.56
CA ALA A 122 -2.67 17.24 3.89
C ALA A 122 -2.43 17.32 2.37
N PRO A 123 -3.11 18.20 1.59
CA PRO A 123 -2.85 18.33 0.17
C PRO A 123 -1.42 18.76 -0.17
N LEU A 124 -0.78 19.51 0.72
CA LEU A 124 0.59 20.01 0.53
C LEU A 124 1.66 19.05 1.04
N LEU A 125 1.39 18.32 2.13
CA LEU A 125 2.40 17.54 2.83
C LEU A 125 2.22 16.03 2.65
N ILE A 126 1.00 15.54 2.61
CA ILE A 126 0.69 14.11 2.58
C ILE A 126 0.48 13.63 1.14
N GLU A 127 -0.38 14.26 0.38
CA GLU A 127 -0.71 13.82 -0.98
C GLU A 127 0.48 13.70 -1.93
N PRO A 128 1.44 14.64 -1.98
CA PRO A 128 2.62 14.49 -2.83
C PRO A 128 3.48 13.27 -2.46
N ARG A 129 3.56 12.96 -1.16
CA ARG A 129 4.27 11.77 -0.67
C ARG A 129 3.56 10.50 -1.04
N LEU A 130 2.23 10.43 -0.87
CA LEU A 130 1.42 9.29 -1.31
C LEU A 130 1.55 9.08 -2.81
N ARG A 131 1.44 10.14 -3.59
CA ARG A 131 1.60 10.08 -5.05
C ARG A 131 2.95 9.49 -5.46
N ARG A 132 4.04 9.99 -4.88
CA ARG A 132 5.39 9.49 -5.15
C ARG A 132 5.55 8.03 -4.73
N LEU A 133 5.04 7.67 -3.54
CA LEU A 133 5.09 6.31 -3.00
C LEU A 133 4.34 5.33 -3.91
N PHE A 134 3.11 5.65 -4.28
CA PHE A 134 2.28 4.74 -5.09
C PHE A 134 2.69 4.71 -6.57
N GLN A 135 3.29 5.76 -7.10
CA GLN A 135 3.97 5.70 -8.40
C GLN A 135 5.11 4.69 -8.39
N PHE A 136 5.91 4.68 -7.35
CA PHE A 136 7.00 3.71 -7.18
C PHE A 136 6.45 2.28 -7.03
N ARG A 137 5.50 2.05 -6.13
CA ARG A 137 4.90 0.74 -5.88
C ARG A 137 4.27 0.14 -7.13
N HIS A 138 3.46 0.91 -7.86
CA HIS A 138 2.84 0.46 -9.10
C HIS A 138 3.87 0.15 -10.19
N ARG A 139 4.95 0.92 -10.27
CA ARG A 139 6.04 0.63 -11.20
C ARG A 139 6.72 -0.70 -10.86
N VAL A 140 7.08 -0.92 -9.61
CA VAL A 140 7.71 -2.17 -9.15
C VAL A 140 6.79 -3.37 -9.41
N THR A 141 5.52 -3.26 -9.07
CA THR A 141 4.53 -4.32 -9.35
C THR A 141 4.45 -4.62 -10.84
N ARG A 142 4.39 -3.59 -11.68
CA ARG A 142 4.36 -3.75 -13.14
C ARG A 142 5.62 -4.44 -13.65
N GLU A 143 6.80 -3.98 -13.27
CA GLU A 143 8.08 -4.55 -13.70
C GLU A 143 8.18 -6.03 -13.32
N TRP A 144 7.77 -6.40 -12.11
CA TRP A 144 7.75 -7.79 -11.68
C TRP A 144 6.74 -8.64 -12.46
N CYS A 145 5.52 -8.14 -12.64
CA CYS A 145 4.45 -8.88 -13.30
C CYS A 145 4.66 -9.02 -14.82
N GLU A 146 5.21 -7.99 -15.48
CA GLU A 146 5.45 -7.97 -16.92
C GLU A 146 6.83 -8.53 -17.30
N GLY A 147 7.74 -8.71 -16.33
CA GLY A 147 9.05 -9.31 -16.55
C GLY A 147 8.93 -10.75 -17.07
N LYS A 148 9.77 -11.12 -18.02
CA LYS A 148 9.91 -12.51 -18.44
C LYS A 148 10.59 -13.29 -17.32
N GLN A 149 9.96 -14.38 -16.88
CA GLN A 149 10.62 -15.39 -16.08
C GLN A 149 11.72 -16.07 -16.89
#